data_f29a4e34acd946250b0d023c128cf1b0
#
_entry.id   f29a4e34acd946250b0d023c128cf1b0
#
_cell.length_a   1.000
_cell.length_b   1.000
_cell.length_c   1.000
_cell.angle_alpha   90.00
_cell.angle_beta   90.00
_cell.angle_gamma   90.00
#
_symmetry.space_group_name_H-M   'P 1'
#
loop_
_entity.id
_entity.type
_entity.pdbx_description
1 polymer ?
#
loop_
_entity_poly.entity_id
_entity_poly.type
_entity_poly.pdbx_seq_one_letter_code
_entity_poly.pdbx_strand_id
1 'polypeptide(L)'
;MVYDTENDRVILFGGYTVDETREFYNDTWVFSPDDNIWTELLINGPSHRGAHSMAYNSDEDTILLFGGQTSTRRLSDTWVFDCSTETWTEIETESAPEGRGDFDMVYDSNNQVFIIYGGWGHRTGLQHDTWTFDPETSIWTEIETDSDPGRMYGQSLEYDHIRKRVILYGGHLRSPISHDHIDEAWYFHLENSSWAQSSSIDKPHGRYWSAVSYSEDDSSLVVFGGSYGIGPMNETWILDTDEMRWTQLISPDYPIRRVISDMVYVESQDSFILFGGGNNSPANFNDTWRLDPETWEWSEIQPSYSSREAFETREPGVIPGYSLLSIIIGTSVLILRRKKLG
;
A
#
# COMPACT_ATOMS: atom_id res chain seq x y z
N MET A 1 0.48 -3.02 -1.39
CA MET A 1 0.90 -3.61 -2.68
C MET A 1 2.08 -2.84 -3.23
N VAL A 2 2.84 -3.45 -4.15
CA VAL A 2 4.02 -2.84 -4.76
C VAL A 2 4.07 -3.18 -6.23
N TYR A 3 4.67 -2.29 -7.04
CA TYR A 3 4.88 -2.54 -8.45
C TYR A 3 6.28 -3.13 -8.67
N ASP A 4 6.33 -4.30 -9.26
CA ASP A 4 7.52 -5.02 -9.70
C ASP A 4 7.82 -4.54 -11.14
N THR A 5 8.79 -3.63 -11.26
CA THR A 5 9.09 -2.95 -12.53
C THR A 5 9.77 -3.86 -13.55
N GLU A 6 10.54 -4.87 -13.09
CA GLU A 6 11.24 -5.80 -13.98
C GLU A 6 10.25 -6.74 -14.68
N ASN A 7 9.20 -7.18 -13.99
CA ASN A 7 8.24 -8.15 -14.51
C ASN A 7 6.88 -7.50 -14.89
N ASP A 8 6.78 -6.19 -14.82
CA ASP A 8 5.58 -5.39 -15.15
C ASP A 8 4.30 -5.94 -14.50
N ARG A 9 4.29 -5.97 -13.17
CA ARG A 9 3.17 -6.52 -12.40
C ARG A 9 3.07 -5.91 -11.02
N VAL A 10 1.86 -5.93 -10.44
CA VAL A 10 1.64 -5.49 -9.06
C VAL A 10 1.55 -6.71 -8.15
N ILE A 11 2.29 -6.70 -7.04
CA ILE A 11 2.25 -7.73 -6.00
C ILE A 11 1.46 -7.22 -4.81
N LEU A 12 0.47 -8.01 -4.39
CA LEU A 12 -0.34 -7.79 -3.18
C LEU A 12 -0.12 -8.95 -2.21
N PHE A 13 0.04 -8.66 -0.93
CA PHE A 13 0.09 -9.68 0.10
C PHE A 13 -0.87 -9.37 1.26
N GLY A 14 -1.59 -10.39 1.72
CA GLY A 14 -2.36 -10.37 2.96
C GLY A 14 -3.43 -9.28 3.04
N GLY A 15 -3.50 -8.61 4.18
CA GLY A 15 -4.56 -7.63 4.47
C GLY A 15 -5.57 -8.13 5.50
N TYR A 16 -6.63 -7.36 5.72
CA TYR A 16 -7.70 -7.75 6.66
C TYR A 16 -9.03 -7.08 6.30
N THR A 17 -10.14 -7.71 6.73
CA THR A 17 -11.45 -7.08 6.62
C THR A 17 -11.63 -5.98 7.67
N VAL A 18 -12.27 -4.88 7.29
CA VAL A 18 -12.63 -3.79 8.22
C VAL A 18 -13.99 -3.99 8.90
N ASP A 19 -14.59 -5.17 8.75
CA ASP A 19 -15.83 -5.56 9.42
C ASP A 19 -15.61 -5.99 10.90
N GLU A 20 -16.70 -6.38 11.58
CA GLU A 20 -16.64 -6.77 12.99
C GLU A 20 -15.80 -8.03 13.25
N THR A 21 -15.62 -8.90 12.25
CA THR A 21 -14.88 -10.16 12.37
C THR A 21 -13.38 -9.96 12.29
N ARG A 22 -12.93 -8.96 11.55
CA ARG A 22 -11.52 -8.61 11.30
C ARG A 22 -10.68 -9.84 10.97
N GLU A 23 -10.98 -10.46 9.84
CA GLU A 23 -10.20 -11.57 9.31
C GLU A 23 -8.90 -11.07 8.69
N PHE A 24 -7.81 -11.77 8.96
CA PHE A 24 -6.48 -11.48 8.41
C PHE A 24 -6.08 -12.55 7.41
N TYR A 25 -5.42 -12.14 6.34
CA TYR A 25 -5.06 -12.98 5.20
C TYR A 25 -3.54 -13.13 5.06
N ASN A 26 -3.10 -14.15 4.31
CA ASN A 26 -1.69 -14.47 4.05
C ASN A 26 -1.45 -14.95 2.61
N ASP A 27 -2.38 -14.67 1.77
CA ASP A 27 -2.28 -14.97 0.35
C ASP A 27 -1.45 -13.93 -0.41
N THR A 28 -0.85 -14.37 -1.48
CA THR A 28 -0.08 -13.53 -2.40
C THR A 28 -0.80 -13.46 -3.73
N TRP A 29 -1.02 -12.26 -4.22
CA TRP A 29 -1.67 -12.01 -5.50
C TRP A 29 -0.79 -11.21 -6.43
N VAL A 30 -0.93 -11.48 -7.72
CA VAL A 30 -0.27 -10.75 -8.81
C VAL A 30 -1.34 -10.13 -9.69
N PHE A 31 -1.24 -8.84 -9.97
CA PHE A 31 -2.04 -8.18 -11.00
C PHE A 31 -1.20 -7.92 -12.23
N SER A 32 -1.68 -8.36 -13.39
CA SER A 32 -1.13 -8.02 -14.71
C SER A 32 -1.84 -6.76 -15.23
N PRO A 33 -1.14 -5.62 -15.35
CA PRO A 33 -1.76 -4.39 -15.85
C PRO A 33 -2.22 -4.48 -17.30
N ASP A 34 -1.51 -5.23 -18.13
CA ASP A 34 -1.82 -5.41 -19.55
C ASP A 34 -3.12 -6.19 -19.79
N ASP A 35 -3.30 -7.26 -19.01
CA ASP A 35 -4.44 -8.17 -19.17
C ASP A 35 -5.61 -7.81 -18.25
N ASN A 36 -5.39 -6.95 -17.24
CA ASN A 36 -6.31 -6.68 -16.14
C ASN A 36 -6.72 -7.97 -15.40
N ILE A 37 -5.75 -8.82 -15.07
CA ILE A 37 -5.97 -10.11 -14.42
C ILE A 37 -5.30 -10.15 -13.06
N TRP A 38 -6.08 -10.47 -12.00
CA TRP A 38 -5.54 -10.88 -10.72
C TRP A 38 -5.32 -12.39 -10.68
N THR A 39 -4.11 -12.82 -10.32
CA THR A 39 -3.74 -14.23 -10.18
C THR A 39 -3.26 -14.51 -8.76
N GLU A 40 -3.92 -15.45 -8.06
CA GLU A 40 -3.44 -15.95 -6.76
C GLU A 40 -2.22 -16.85 -6.97
N LEU A 41 -1.14 -16.56 -6.24
CA LEU A 41 0.02 -17.44 -6.14
C LEU A 41 -0.18 -18.40 -4.96
N LEU A 42 -0.35 -19.70 -5.25
CA LEU A 42 -0.55 -20.72 -4.22
C LEU A 42 0.80 -21.14 -3.62
N ILE A 43 1.42 -20.25 -2.86
CA ILE A 43 2.75 -20.39 -2.28
C ILE A 43 2.71 -20.25 -0.75
N ASN A 44 3.73 -20.79 -0.09
CA ASN A 44 3.93 -20.54 1.32
C ASN A 44 4.63 -19.20 1.52
N GLY A 45 4.29 -18.50 2.61
CA GLY A 45 4.87 -17.18 2.89
C GLY A 45 4.63 -16.74 4.33
N PRO A 46 4.70 -15.43 4.59
CA PRO A 46 4.48 -14.87 5.90
C PRO A 46 3.12 -15.30 6.50
N SER A 47 3.02 -15.29 7.84
CA SER A 47 1.74 -15.55 8.50
C SER A 47 0.70 -14.48 8.16
N HIS A 48 -0.59 -14.82 8.28
CA HIS A 48 -1.70 -13.90 8.06
C HIS A 48 -1.52 -12.59 8.84
N ARG A 49 -1.63 -11.46 8.14
CA ARG A 49 -1.40 -10.13 8.68
C ARG A 49 -2.02 -9.02 7.85
N GLY A 50 -2.20 -7.87 8.48
CA GLY A 50 -2.52 -6.62 7.79
C GLY A 50 -1.76 -5.46 8.43
N ALA A 51 -1.86 -4.27 7.84
CA ALA A 51 -1.13 -3.08 8.29
C ALA A 51 0.41 -3.28 8.34
N HIS A 52 0.93 -4.23 7.59
CA HIS A 52 2.35 -4.35 7.26
C HIS A 52 2.68 -3.39 6.12
N SER A 53 3.96 -3.18 5.87
CA SER A 53 4.39 -2.49 4.65
C SER A 53 5.32 -3.36 3.83
N MET A 54 5.33 -3.09 2.52
CA MET A 54 6.19 -3.72 1.52
C MET A 54 6.81 -2.65 0.64
N ALA A 55 8.05 -2.88 0.22
CA ALA A 55 8.71 -2.06 -0.80
C ALA A 55 9.50 -2.92 -1.77
N TYR A 56 9.56 -2.50 -3.04
CA TYR A 56 10.26 -3.19 -4.10
C TYR A 56 11.70 -2.68 -4.20
N ASN A 57 12.65 -3.62 -4.24
CA ASN A 57 14.05 -3.38 -4.50
C ASN A 57 14.32 -3.64 -5.98
N SER A 58 14.44 -2.57 -6.75
CA SER A 58 14.70 -2.63 -8.19
C SER A 58 16.11 -3.12 -8.56
N ASP A 59 17.06 -3.08 -7.62
CA ASP A 59 18.43 -3.52 -7.87
C ASP A 59 18.57 -5.05 -7.81
N GLU A 60 17.71 -5.72 -7.03
CA GLU A 60 17.77 -7.17 -6.80
C GLU A 60 16.52 -7.93 -7.24
N ASP A 61 15.52 -7.25 -7.80
CA ASP A 61 14.21 -7.82 -8.17
C ASP A 61 13.56 -8.57 -7.00
N THR A 62 13.50 -7.91 -5.84
CA THR A 62 12.95 -8.47 -4.60
C THR A 62 12.00 -7.50 -3.91
N ILE A 63 11.11 -8.03 -3.07
CA ILE A 63 10.21 -7.23 -2.24
C ILE A 63 10.50 -7.52 -0.78
N LEU A 64 10.79 -6.48 0.01
CA LEU A 64 10.88 -6.58 1.45
C LEU A 64 9.48 -6.38 2.06
N LEU A 65 9.12 -7.24 3.00
CA LEU A 65 7.96 -7.09 3.86
C LEU A 65 8.42 -7.03 5.32
N PHE A 66 7.92 -6.06 6.07
CA PHE A 66 8.18 -5.96 7.49
C PHE A 66 6.88 -5.80 8.30
N GLY A 67 6.83 -6.45 9.45
CA GLY A 67 5.88 -6.18 10.51
C GLY A 67 4.42 -6.47 10.18
N GLY A 68 3.54 -5.52 10.53
CA GLY A 68 2.09 -5.68 10.48
C GLY A 68 1.49 -6.18 11.78
N GLN A 69 0.22 -6.51 11.75
CA GLN A 69 -0.51 -7.00 12.91
C GLN A 69 -1.37 -8.22 12.58
N THR A 70 -1.58 -9.04 13.59
CA THR A 70 -2.59 -10.10 13.63
C THR A 70 -3.72 -9.68 14.57
N SER A 71 -4.69 -10.55 14.80
CA SER A 71 -5.74 -10.32 15.82
C SER A 71 -5.20 -10.17 17.25
N THR A 72 -3.97 -10.61 17.54
CA THR A 72 -3.43 -10.70 18.90
C THR A 72 -2.14 -9.91 19.14
N ARG A 73 -1.36 -9.64 18.09
CA ARG A 73 -0.04 -9.00 18.25
C ARG A 73 0.38 -8.22 17.01
N ARG A 74 1.32 -7.31 17.20
CA ARG A 74 2.12 -6.71 16.12
C ARG A 74 3.39 -7.50 15.92
N LEU A 75 3.81 -7.60 14.68
CA LEU A 75 4.91 -8.42 14.19
C LEU A 75 6.15 -7.56 13.96
N SER A 76 7.32 -8.20 14.07
CA SER A 76 8.63 -7.58 13.80
C SER A 76 9.50 -8.48 12.91
N ASP A 77 8.90 -9.47 12.28
CA ASP A 77 9.58 -10.33 11.34
C ASP A 77 9.82 -9.63 9.99
N THR A 78 10.91 -10.00 9.36
CA THR A 78 11.36 -9.48 8.07
C THR A 78 11.28 -10.61 7.06
N TRP A 79 10.65 -10.37 5.92
CA TRP A 79 10.48 -11.33 4.83
C TRP A 79 10.92 -10.74 3.51
N VAL A 80 11.49 -11.56 2.64
CA VAL A 80 11.81 -11.19 1.26
C VAL A 80 11.03 -12.09 0.31
N PHE A 81 10.40 -11.47 -0.67
CA PHE A 81 9.82 -12.14 -1.83
C PHE A 81 10.78 -11.98 -3.00
N ASP A 82 11.25 -13.10 -3.54
CA ASP A 82 12.04 -13.15 -4.77
C ASP A 82 11.06 -13.16 -5.96
N CYS A 83 11.08 -12.09 -6.74
CA CYS A 83 10.14 -11.87 -7.84
C CYS A 83 10.38 -12.84 -9.00
N SER A 84 11.63 -13.32 -9.18
CA SER A 84 12.00 -14.24 -10.24
C SER A 84 11.56 -15.68 -9.96
N THR A 85 11.62 -16.12 -8.71
CA THR A 85 11.24 -17.47 -8.26
C THR A 85 9.87 -17.56 -7.64
N GLU A 86 9.23 -16.41 -7.35
CA GLU A 86 7.95 -16.27 -6.66
C GLU A 86 7.94 -17.00 -5.30
N THR A 87 8.98 -16.79 -4.50
CA THR A 87 9.11 -17.44 -3.20
C THR A 87 9.36 -16.45 -2.08
N TRP A 88 8.69 -16.68 -0.93
CA TRP A 88 8.93 -15.96 0.30
C TRP A 88 10.00 -16.63 1.15
N THR A 89 10.92 -15.83 1.69
CA THR A 89 11.95 -16.27 2.64
C THR A 89 11.95 -15.37 3.86
N GLU A 90 11.87 -15.94 5.06
CA GLU A 90 12.04 -15.18 6.31
C GLU A 90 13.52 -14.88 6.53
N ILE A 91 13.83 -13.62 6.83
CA ILE A 91 15.19 -13.16 7.12
C ILE A 91 15.38 -13.08 8.62
N GLU A 92 16.31 -13.86 9.14
CA GLU A 92 16.71 -13.74 10.54
C GLU A 92 17.60 -12.50 10.70
N THR A 93 17.19 -11.59 11.58
CA THR A 93 17.91 -10.35 11.89
C THR A 93 18.35 -10.35 13.35
N GLU A 94 19.58 -9.89 13.64
CA GLU A 94 20.09 -9.79 15.00
C GLU A 94 19.33 -8.76 15.85
N SER A 95 18.88 -7.69 15.22
CA SER A 95 18.03 -6.63 15.78
C SER A 95 17.00 -6.21 14.75
N ALA A 96 15.86 -5.74 15.20
CA ALA A 96 14.81 -5.19 14.33
C ALA A 96 14.05 -4.09 15.09
N PRO A 97 13.37 -3.20 14.37
CA PRO A 97 12.44 -2.29 14.99
C PRO A 97 11.38 -3.04 15.82
N GLU A 98 10.84 -2.38 16.84
CA GLU A 98 9.70 -2.95 17.58
C GLU A 98 8.58 -3.33 16.61
N GLY A 99 7.94 -4.49 16.86
CA GLY A 99 6.80 -4.96 16.07
C GLY A 99 5.71 -3.92 15.98
N ARG A 100 5.35 -3.53 14.75
CA ARG A 100 4.47 -2.39 14.46
C ARG A 100 3.55 -2.64 13.29
N GLY A 101 2.46 -1.89 13.24
CA GLY A 101 1.57 -1.79 12.10
C GLY A 101 1.22 -0.33 11.80
N ASP A 102 0.53 -0.10 10.69
CA ASP A 102 0.11 1.22 10.24
C ASP A 102 1.30 2.21 10.07
N PHE A 103 2.45 1.69 9.70
CA PHE A 103 3.64 2.43 9.24
C PHE A 103 3.79 2.24 7.74
N ASP A 104 4.78 2.91 7.15
CA ASP A 104 5.11 2.67 5.75
C ASP A 104 6.60 2.51 5.52
N MET A 105 6.98 1.98 4.34
CA MET A 105 8.32 1.62 3.94
C MET A 105 8.55 1.93 2.47
N VAL A 106 9.74 2.43 2.16
CA VAL A 106 10.21 2.65 0.80
C VAL A 106 11.59 2.07 0.60
N TYR A 107 11.97 1.84 -0.66
CA TYR A 107 13.34 1.52 -1.05
C TYR A 107 14.05 2.76 -1.57
N ASP A 108 15.15 3.13 -0.96
CA ASP A 108 16.09 4.16 -1.41
C ASP A 108 17.14 3.52 -2.31
N SER A 109 16.92 3.56 -3.62
CA SER A 109 17.82 2.96 -4.61
C SER A 109 19.16 3.68 -4.71
N ASN A 110 19.27 4.94 -4.27
CA ASN A 110 20.54 5.66 -4.24
C ASN A 110 21.49 5.13 -3.16
N ASN A 111 20.94 4.75 -2.00
CA ASN A 111 21.70 4.22 -0.87
C ASN A 111 21.54 2.70 -0.72
N GLN A 112 20.69 2.07 -1.53
CA GLN A 112 20.42 0.63 -1.55
C GLN A 112 19.94 0.09 -0.19
N VAL A 113 19.03 0.83 0.46
CA VAL A 113 18.44 0.46 1.74
C VAL A 113 16.93 0.69 1.73
N PHE A 114 16.22 -0.09 2.54
CA PHE A 114 14.83 0.20 2.84
C PHE A 114 14.73 1.17 4.02
N ILE A 115 13.75 2.05 4.00
CA ILE A 115 13.52 3.06 5.03
C ILE A 115 12.10 2.93 5.56
N ILE A 116 11.92 2.85 6.88
CA ILE A 116 10.62 2.90 7.55
C ILE A 116 10.55 4.09 8.49
N TYR A 117 9.34 4.58 8.72
CA TYR A 117 9.05 5.63 9.71
C TYR A 117 7.78 5.34 10.50
N GLY A 118 7.80 5.62 11.80
CA GLY A 118 6.63 5.68 12.65
C GLY A 118 5.83 4.39 12.80
N GLY A 119 4.50 4.54 12.78
CA GLY A 119 3.54 3.45 12.97
C GLY A 119 3.13 3.20 14.42
N TRP A 120 2.33 2.18 14.66
CA TRP A 120 1.88 1.81 16.00
C TRP A 120 2.62 0.57 16.50
N GLY A 121 3.50 0.75 17.48
CA GLY A 121 4.28 -0.29 18.12
C GLY A 121 3.47 -1.17 19.07
N HIS A 122 3.99 -2.36 19.34
CA HIS A 122 3.32 -3.34 20.19
C HIS A 122 3.30 -2.95 21.68
N ARG A 123 4.38 -2.34 22.17
CA ARG A 123 4.57 -2.00 23.59
C ARG A 123 4.57 -0.52 23.86
N THR A 124 5.22 0.24 23.00
CA THR A 124 5.53 1.67 23.21
C THR A 124 4.50 2.61 22.63
N GLY A 125 3.50 2.08 21.88
CA GLY A 125 2.46 2.88 21.23
C GLY A 125 2.94 3.52 19.95
N LEU A 126 2.57 4.79 19.68
CA LEU A 126 2.96 5.46 18.45
C LEU A 126 4.45 5.75 18.41
N GLN A 127 5.05 5.42 17.28
CA GLN A 127 6.47 5.60 16.99
C GLN A 127 6.74 6.90 16.23
N HIS A 128 7.98 7.37 16.27
CA HIS A 128 8.51 8.47 15.47
C HIS A 128 9.96 8.21 15.03
N ASP A 129 10.38 6.95 15.20
CA ASP A 129 11.71 6.50 14.84
C ASP A 129 11.83 6.27 13.33
N THR A 130 13.01 6.53 12.81
CA THR A 130 13.41 6.23 11.44
C THR A 130 14.39 5.06 11.48
N TRP A 131 14.12 4.04 10.68
CA TRP A 131 15.00 2.87 10.56
C TRP A 131 15.37 2.62 9.12
N THR A 132 16.57 2.10 8.90
CA THR A 132 17.01 1.54 7.62
C THR A 132 17.22 0.04 7.74
N PHE A 133 16.96 -0.67 6.65
CA PHE A 133 17.34 -2.07 6.48
C PHE A 133 18.26 -2.19 5.27
N ASP A 134 19.41 -2.75 5.47
CA ASP A 134 20.39 -3.06 4.42
C ASP A 134 20.19 -4.52 3.96
N PRO A 135 19.74 -4.76 2.72
CA PRO A 135 19.48 -6.11 2.23
C PRO A 135 20.74 -6.95 2.06
N GLU A 136 21.90 -6.35 1.76
CA GLU A 136 23.17 -7.07 1.59
C GLU A 136 23.64 -7.68 2.92
N THR A 137 23.50 -6.94 4.02
CA THR A 137 23.94 -7.38 5.35
C THR A 137 22.84 -7.95 6.21
N SER A 138 21.57 -7.78 5.83
CA SER A 138 20.37 -8.13 6.61
C SER A 138 20.33 -7.43 8.00
N ILE A 139 20.80 -6.19 8.07
CA ILE A 139 20.89 -5.42 9.32
C ILE A 139 19.87 -4.27 9.33
N TRP A 140 19.09 -4.19 10.42
CA TRP A 140 18.30 -3.02 10.76
C TRP A 140 19.12 -2.03 11.57
N THR A 141 19.08 -0.75 11.20
CA THR A 141 19.77 0.35 11.89
C THR A 141 18.81 1.48 12.19
N GLU A 142 18.71 1.90 13.46
CA GLU A 142 17.96 3.09 13.84
C GLU A 142 18.77 4.36 13.47
N ILE A 143 18.12 5.30 12.82
CA ILE A 143 18.71 6.57 12.40
C ILE A 143 18.29 7.64 13.38
N GLU A 144 19.27 8.20 14.10
CA GLU A 144 19.05 9.37 14.95
C GLU A 144 18.83 10.61 14.07
N THR A 145 17.71 11.32 14.31
CA THR A 145 17.35 12.53 13.58
C THR A 145 17.20 13.71 14.55
N ASP A 146 17.67 14.89 14.14
CA ASP A 146 17.55 16.11 14.96
C ASP A 146 16.11 16.64 15.04
N SER A 147 15.29 16.30 14.05
CA SER A 147 13.87 16.66 13.95
C SER A 147 13.12 15.56 13.21
N ASP A 148 11.85 15.39 13.52
CA ASP A 148 10.99 14.42 12.89
C ASP A 148 9.54 14.92 12.78
N PRO A 149 8.71 14.30 11.92
CA PRO A 149 7.28 14.64 11.79
C PRO A 149 6.42 14.40 13.05
N GLY A 150 6.94 13.65 14.03
CA GLY A 150 6.25 13.30 15.27
C GLY A 150 5.68 11.89 15.31
N ARG A 151 5.14 11.53 16.48
CA ARG A 151 4.56 10.19 16.70
C ARG A 151 3.26 10.03 15.94
N MET A 152 3.24 9.12 14.96
CA MET A 152 2.10 8.97 14.07
C MET A 152 1.88 7.54 13.56
N TYR A 153 0.72 7.34 12.95
CA TYR A 153 0.37 6.15 12.20
C TYR A 153 -0.50 6.48 11.00
N GLY A 154 -0.55 5.59 10.02
CA GLY A 154 -1.38 5.73 8.82
C GLY A 154 -0.91 6.80 7.85
N GLN A 155 0.37 7.16 7.92
CA GLN A 155 1.10 7.94 6.92
C GLN A 155 1.49 7.04 5.76
N SER A 156 1.87 7.67 4.64
CA SER A 156 2.49 7.01 3.50
C SER A 156 3.87 7.57 3.22
N LEU A 157 4.76 6.71 2.74
CA LEU A 157 6.10 7.05 2.28
C LEU A 157 6.21 6.75 0.78
N GLU A 158 6.89 7.62 0.06
CA GLU A 158 7.26 7.46 -1.34
C GLU A 158 8.71 7.89 -1.54
N TYR A 159 9.41 7.30 -2.51
CA TYR A 159 10.78 7.68 -2.81
C TYR A 159 10.87 8.51 -4.09
N ASP A 160 11.39 9.72 -3.98
CA ASP A 160 11.69 10.63 -5.09
C ASP A 160 13.13 10.35 -5.55
N HIS A 161 13.29 9.51 -6.58
CA HIS A 161 14.60 9.11 -7.11
C HIS A 161 15.36 10.27 -7.75
N ILE A 162 14.63 11.25 -8.30
CA ILE A 162 15.24 12.43 -8.95
C ILE A 162 15.95 13.28 -7.89
N ARG A 163 15.28 13.52 -6.74
CA ARG A 163 15.79 14.35 -5.65
C ARG A 163 16.42 13.55 -4.52
N LYS A 164 16.42 12.22 -4.65
CA LYS A 164 17.02 11.27 -3.69
C LYS A 164 16.53 11.52 -2.26
N ARG A 165 15.23 11.53 -2.08
CA ARG A 165 14.58 11.80 -0.80
C ARG A 165 13.34 10.95 -0.60
N VAL A 166 13.03 10.66 0.64
CA VAL A 166 11.73 10.11 1.01
C VAL A 166 10.73 11.24 1.13
N ILE A 167 9.52 11.05 0.60
CA ILE A 167 8.37 11.92 0.80
C ILE A 167 7.44 11.21 1.78
N LEU A 168 7.12 11.87 2.88
CA LEU A 168 6.09 11.43 3.82
C LEU A 168 4.88 12.35 3.67
N TYR A 169 3.71 11.75 3.53
CA TYR A 169 2.45 12.49 3.53
C TYR A 169 1.40 11.84 4.42
N GLY A 170 0.61 12.70 5.09
CA GLY A 170 -0.47 12.26 5.93
C GLY A 170 -0.03 11.70 7.27
N GLY A 171 -0.94 11.01 7.91
CA GLY A 171 -0.74 10.41 9.22
C GLY A 171 -1.55 11.09 10.32
N HIS A 172 -1.92 10.28 11.31
CA HIS A 172 -2.61 10.74 12.50
C HIS A 172 -1.62 10.91 13.64
N LEU A 173 -1.45 12.16 14.08
CA LEU A 173 -0.65 12.53 15.23
C LEU A 173 -1.48 12.35 16.50
N ARG A 174 -0.95 11.61 17.46
CA ARG A 174 -1.53 11.55 18.80
C ARG A 174 -0.73 12.43 19.74
N SER A 175 -1.22 13.65 19.93
CA SER A 175 -0.72 14.56 20.98
C SER A 175 -1.63 14.48 22.20
N PRO A 176 -1.12 14.69 23.43
CA PRO A 176 -1.96 14.80 24.63
C PRO A 176 -2.98 15.92 24.59
N ILE A 177 -2.80 16.90 23.71
CA ILE A 177 -3.59 18.13 23.62
C ILE A 177 -4.31 18.32 22.29
N SER A 178 -3.98 17.52 21.26
CA SER A 178 -4.62 17.60 19.94
C SER A 178 -4.63 16.23 19.25
N HIS A 179 -5.65 16.03 18.41
CA HIS A 179 -5.72 14.91 17.45
C HIS A 179 -5.54 15.52 16.06
N ASP A 180 -4.31 15.92 15.78
CA ASP A 180 -4.00 16.57 14.51
C ASP A 180 -3.63 15.53 13.47
N HIS A 181 -3.86 15.88 12.22
CA HIS A 181 -3.47 15.11 11.05
C HIS A 181 -2.46 15.94 10.28
N ILE A 182 -1.44 15.29 9.74
CA ILE A 182 -0.46 15.97 8.90
C ILE A 182 -1.13 16.40 7.60
N ASP A 183 -1.03 17.68 7.31
CA ASP A 183 -1.51 18.33 6.08
C ASP A 183 -0.39 18.86 5.19
N GLU A 184 0.86 18.73 5.63
CA GLU A 184 2.07 19.04 4.87
C GLU A 184 2.81 17.78 4.48
N ALA A 185 3.53 17.82 3.35
CA ALA A 185 4.51 16.81 3.04
C ALA A 185 5.78 17.04 3.86
N TRP A 186 6.44 15.95 4.23
CA TRP A 186 7.76 15.98 4.85
C TRP A 186 8.75 15.26 3.95
N TYR A 187 10.01 15.67 4.02
CA TYR A 187 11.08 15.10 3.24
C TYR A 187 12.19 14.60 4.14
N PHE A 188 12.66 13.39 3.88
CA PHE A 188 13.80 12.82 4.56
C PHE A 188 14.95 12.63 3.58
N HIS A 189 16.13 13.08 3.98
CA HIS A 189 17.39 12.85 3.27
C HIS A 189 18.31 12.00 4.12
N LEU A 190 18.60 10.77 3.68
CA LEU A 190 19.44 9.86 4.44
C LEU A 190 20.86 10.37 4.59
N GLU A 191 21.40 11.08 3.58
CA GLU A 191 22.77 11.61 3.60
C GLU A 191 23.06 12.52 4.81
N ASN A 192 22.08 13.26 5.29
CA ASN A 192 22.21 14.15 6.45
C ASN A 192 21.32 13.76 7.62
N SER A 193 20.63 12.62 7.52
CA SER A 193 19.74 12.06 8.56
C SER A 193 18.72 13.08 9.06
N SER A 194 18.12 13.87 8.17
CA SER A 194 17.23 14.96 8.59
C SER A 194 15.87 14.92 7.90
N TRP A 195 14.83 15.20 8.68
CA TRP A 195 13.49 15.48 8.21
C TRP A 195 13.28 16.99 8.06
N ALA A 196 12.65 17.40 6.99
CA ALA A 196 12.25 18.78 6.73
C ALA A 196 10.78 18.85 6.30
N GLN A 197 10.02 19.76 6.91
CA GLN A 197 8.64 20.01 6.53
C GLN A 197 8.59 20.89 5.28
N SER A 198 7.71 20.54 4.35
CA SER A 198 7.41 21.41 3.21
C SER A 198 6.61 22.64 3.65
N SER A 199 6.55 23.61 2.76
CA SER A 199 5.65 24.77 2.91
C SER A 199 4.89 24.92 1.61
N SER A 200 3.69 24.36 1.55
CA SER A 200 2.85 24.39 0.36
C SER A 200 1.59 25.24 0.57
N ILE A 201 1.07 25.77 -0.54
CA ILE A 201 -0.16 26.55 -0.58
C ILE A 201 -1.27 25.66 -1.16
N ASP A 202 -2.52 25.94 -0.79
CA ASP A 202 -3.70 25.25 -1.30
C ASP A 202 -3.71 23.72 -1.06
N LYS A 203 -3.15 23.30 0.07
CA LYS A 203 -3.03 21.91 0.48
C LYS A 203 -4.35 21.27 0.91
N PRO A 204 -4.48 19.94 0.76
CA PRO A 204 -5.62 19.20 1.30
C PRO A 204 -5.66 19.25 2.84
N HIS A 205 -6.81 18.96 3.41
CA HIS A 205 -6.89 18.69 4.86
C HIS A 205 -6.00 17.51 5.23
N GLY A 206 -5.36 17.61 6.38
CA GLY A 206 -4.56 16.51 6.93
C GLY A 206 -5.39 15.24 7.07
N ARG A 207 -4.81 14.11 6.68
CA ARG A 207 -5.52 12.82 6.60
C ARG A 207 -4.60 11.64 6.91
N TYR A 208 -5.18 10.50 7.21
CA TYR A 208 -4.46 9.25 7.45
C TYR A 208 -5.14 8.11 6.71
N TRP A 209 -4.40 7.03 6.46
CA TRP A 209 -4.85 5.87 5.67
C TRP A 209 -5.31 6.24 4.25
N SER A 210 -4.67 7.23 3.65
CA SER A 210 -4.83 7.54 2.23
C SER A 210 -4.07 6.53 1.39
N ALA A 211 -4.53 6.30 0.18
CA ALA A 211 -3.70 5.74 -0.87
C ALA A 211 -2.82 6.86 -1.43
N VAL A 212 -1.52 6.61 -1.51
CA VAL A 212 -0.54 7.57 -2.02
C VAL A 212 0.37 6.84 -2.98
N SER A 213 0.75 7.47 -4.08
CA SER A 213 1.78 6.98 -4.98
C SER A 213 2.46 8.12 -5.72
N TYR A 214 3.72 7.94 -6.07
CA TYR A 214 4.55 8.92 -6.73
C TYR A 214 4.87 8.50 -8.17
N SER A 215 4.69 9.41 -9.13
CA SER A 215 5.18 9.29 -10.51
C SER A 215 6.42 10.14 -10.68
N GLU A 216 7.51 9.51 -11.12
CA GLU A 216 8.74 10.23 -11.46
C GLU A 216 8.59 11.03 -12.75
N ASP A 217 7.92 10.47 -13.73
CA ASP A 217 7.77 11.07 -15.07
C ASP A 217 7.10 12.44 -14.99
N ASP A 218 6.13 12.59 -14.09
CA ASP A 218 5.41 13.84 -13.88
C ASP A 218 5.86 14.62 -12.65
N SER A 219 6.81 14.10 -11.86
CA SER A 219 7.18 14.63 -10.53
C SER A 219 5.95 14.84 -9.62
N SER A 220 4.98 13.95 -9.70
CA SER A 220 3.66 14.09 -9.07
C SER A 220 3.42 13.06 -7.97
N LEU A 221 3.09 13.54 -6.76
CA LEU A 221 2.56 12.70 -5.70
C LEU A 221 1.03 12.74 -5.74
N VAL A 222 0.41 11.61 -6.00
CA VAL A 222 -1.05 11.47 -6.03
C VAL A 222 -1.55 10.93 -4.71
N VAL A 223 -2.55 11.57 -4.15
CA VAL A 223 -3.19 11.20 -2.88
C VAL A 223 -4.69 10.99 -3.12
N PHE A 224 -5.20 9.83 -2.76
CA PHE A 224 -6.63 9.51 -2.83
C PHE A 224 -7.20 9.09 -1.49
N GLY A 225 -8.39 9.60 -1.16
CA GLY A 225 -9.18 9.14 -0.02
C GLY A 225 -8.56 9.45 1.34
N GLY A 226 -8.53 8.44 2.20
CA GLY A 226 -8.12 8.60 3.59
C GLY A 226 -9.23 9.09 4.51
N SER A 227 -8.91 9.36 5.76
CA SER A 227 -9.85 9.85 6.77
C SER A 227 -9.38 11.15 7.41
N TYR A 228 -10.31 12.05 7.56
CA TYR A 228 -10.17 13.27 8.36
C TYR A 228 -11.33 13.34 9.33
N GLY A 229 -11.10 13.22 10.65
CA GLY A 229 -12.03 13.42 11.76
C GLY A 229 -13.52 13.10 11.59
N ILE A 230 -14.08 13.31 10.43
CA ILE A 230 -15.50 13.12 10.06
C ILE A 230 -15.76 11.84 9.25
N GLY A 231 -14.73 11.10 8.88
CA GLY A 231 -14.84 9.82 8.16
C GLY A 231 -14.10 9.78 6.83
N PRO A 232 -14.29 8.68 6.07
CA PRO A 232 -13.62 8.47 4.79
C PRO A 232 -13.91 9.53 3.73
N MET A 233 -12.91 9.85 2.93
CA MET A 233 -12.96 10.82 1.83
C MET A 233 -12.83 10.12 0.47
N ASN A 234 -13.16 10.86 -0.60
CA ASN A 234 -13.02 10.44 -1.99
C ASN A 234 -12.34 11.50 -2.85
N GLU A 235 -11.67 12.45 -2.21
CA GLU A 235 -10.91 13.46 -2.91
C GLU A 235 -9.62 12.88 -3.49
N THR A 236 -9.26 13.33 -4.68
CA THR A 236 -7.94 13.14 -5.27
C THR A 236 -7.19 14.45 -5.24
N TRP A 237 -5.97 14.43 -4.76
CA TRP A 237 -5.08 15.57 -4.72
C TRP A 237 -3.74 15.22 -5.38
N ILE A 238 -3.15 16.16 -6.07
CA ILE A 238 -1.88 16.02 -6.77
C ILE A 238 -0.94 17.08 -6.22
N LEU A 239 0.22 16.65 -5.72
CA LEU A 239 1.32 17.54 -5.36
C LEU A 239 2.33 17.52 -6.50
N ASP A 240 2.51 18.65 -7.16
CA ASP A 240 3.70 18.91 -7.97
C ASP A 240 4.89 19.06 -7.01
N THR A 241 5.83 18.12 -7.05
CA THR A 241 6.98 18.10 -6.12
C THR A 241 8.11 19.03 -6.54
N ASP A 242 8.04 19.62 -7.73
CA ASP A 242 8.93 20.68 -8.22
C ASP A 242 8.49 22.04 -7.71
N GLU A 243 7.20 22.35 -7.90
CA GLU A 243 6.63 23.65 -7.54
C GLU A 243 6.11 23.70 -6.10
N MET A 244 6.02 22.54 -5.43
CA MET A 244 5.42 22.38 -4.09
C MET A 244 3.99 22.89 -4.04
N ARG A 245 3.23 22.60 -5.07
CA ARG A 245 1.86 23.04 -5.24
C ARG A 245 0.89 21.88 -5.26
N TRP A 246 -0.14 21.99 -4.44
CA TRP A 246 -1.27 21.07 -4.46
C TRP A 246 -2.34 21.53 -5.44
N THR A 247 -2.91 20.56 -6.15
CA THR A 247 -4.08 20.75 -7.01
C THR A 247 -5.11 19.67 -6.68
N GLN A 248 -6.34 20.09 -6.38
CA GLN A 248 -7.44 19.14 -6.23
C GLN A 248 -7.95 18.70 -7.59
N LEU A 249 -8.00 17.41 -7.83
CA LEU A 249 -8.58 16.84 -9.02
C LEU A 249 -10.10 16.80 -8.90
N ILE A 250 -10.78 17.32 -9.91
CA ILE A 250 -12.23 17.22 -10.06
C ILE A 250 -12.50 16.35 -11.30
N SER A 251 -12.84 15.09 -11.06
CA SER A 251 -13.20 14.12 -12.10
C SER A 251 -14.71 13.87 -12.11
N PRO A 252 -15.33 13.60 -13.26
CA PRO A 252 -16.73 13.20 -13.32
C PRO A 252 -17.01 11.85 -12.66
N ASP A 253 -16.06 10.93 -12.75
CA ASP A 253 -16.09 9.61 -12.13
C ASP A 253 -14.90 9.47 -11.19
N TYR A 254 -15.10 8.86 -10.04
CA TYR A 254 -14.06 8.60 -9.04
C TYR A 254 -14.45 7.44 -8.13
N PRO A 255 -13.47 6.75 -7.51
CA PRO A 255 -13.75 5.69 -6.56
C PRO A 255 -14.59 6.21 -5.38
N ILE A 256 -15.44 5.34 -4.82
CA ILE A 256 -16.21 5.65 -3.62
C ILE A 256 -15.23 6.00 -2.47
N ARG A 257 -15.68 6.89 -1.56
CA ARG A 257 -14.91 7.28 -0.37
C ARG A 257 -14.39 6.05 0.40
N ARG A 258 -13.11 6.05 0.72
CA ARG A 258 -12.44 4.91 1.36
C ARG A 258 -11.20 5.28 2.16
N VAL A 259 -10.82 4.36 3.05
CA VAL A 259 -9.56 4.34 3.79
C VAL A 259 -8.87 3.00 3.55
N ILE A 260 -7.58 2.94 3.84
CA ILE A 260 -6.80 1.68 3.79
C ILE A 260 -6.88 1.02 2.41
N SER A 261 -7.08 1.82 1.37
CA SER A 261 -6.79 1.41 -0.02
C SER A 261 -5.32 1.61 -0.29
N ASP A 262 -4.83 0.89 -1.28
CA ASP A 262 -3.45 1.01 -1.69
C ASP A 262 -3.36 1.43 -3.15
N MET A 263 -2.31 2.15 -3.52
CA MET A 263 -2.11 2.68 -4.87
C MET A 263 -0.65 2.54 -5.29
N VAL A 264 -0.42 2.19 -6.54
CA VAL A 264 0.91 2.13 -7.14
C VAL A 264 0.90 2.83 -8.49
N TYR A 265 2.00 3.46 -8.85
CA TYR A 265 2.24 3.93 -10.20
C TYR A 265 2.80 2.79 -11.04
N VAL A 266 2.21 2.55 -12.21
CA VAL A 266 2.60 1.52 -13.18
C VAL A 266 3.26 2.23 -14.35
N GLU A 267 4.58 2.22 -14.37
CA GLU A 267 5.40 2.94 -15.37
C GLU A 267 5.10 2.51 -16.80
N SER A 268 4.95 1.20 -17.06
CA SER A 268 4.69 0.67 -18.41
C SER A 268 3.41 1.18 -19.04
N GLN A 269 2.44 1.62 -18.24
CA GLN A 269 1.14 2.11 -18.67
C GLN A 269 0.92 3.59 -18.35
N ASP A 270 1.92 4.26 -17.78
CA ASP A 270 1.81 5.64 -17.31
C ASP A 270 0.46 5.84 -16.58
N SER A 271 0.25 5.10 -15.50
CA SER A 271 -1.04 5.15 -14.80
C SER A 271 -0.94 4.74 -13.33
N PHE A 272 -1.81 5.30 -12.50
CA PHE A 272 -1.94 4.89 -11.10
C PHE A 272 -3.02 3.83 -10.98
N ILE A 273 -2.71 2.71 -10.31
CA ILE A 273 -3.64 1.63 -10.02
C ILE A 273 -3.98 1.66 -8.53
N LEU A 274 -5.26 1.90 -8.23
CA LEU A 274 -5.82 1.85 -6.87
C LEU A 274 -6.58 0.55 -6.68
N PHE A 275 -6.40 -0.08 -5.52
CA PHE A 275 -7.12 -1.28 -5.16
C PHE A 275 -7.67 -1.25 -3.74
N GLY A 276 -8.88 -1.75 -3.57
CA GLY A 276 -9.44 -2.17 -2.29
C GLY A 276 -9.76 -1.05 -1.31
N GLY A 277 -9.51 -1.33 -0.04
CA GLY A 277 -9.89 -0.46 1.08
C GLY A 277 -11.32 -0.65 1.57
N GLY A 278 -11.80 0.24 2.42
CA GLY A 278 -13.13 0.16 2.97
C GLY A 278 -13.69 1.49 3.46
N ASN A 279 -14.93 1.47 3.91
CA ASN A 279 -15.57 2.62 4.56
C ASN A 279 -16.23 2.21 5.89
N ASN A 280 -16.73 3.18 6.65
CA ASN A 280 -17.31 2.97 7.98
C ASN A 280 -18.65 2.17 8.01
N SER A 281 -19.16 1.72 6.88
CA SER A 281 -20.36 0.89 6.77
C SER A 281 -19.96 -0.40 6.06
N PRO A 282 -20.38 -1.59 6.39
CA PRO A 282 -19.68 -2.87 6.28
C PRO A 282 -19.19 -3.25 4.87
N ALA A 283 -18.72 -2.28 4.10
CA ALA A 283 -18.20 -2.48 2.77
C ALA A 283 -16.66 -2.45 2.78
N ASN A 284 -16.08 -3.63 2.61
CA ASN A 284 -14.78 -3.78 2.02
C ASN A 284 -14.92 -3.70 0.50
N PHE A 285 -13.99 -3.03 -0.15
CA PHE A 285 -14.00 -2.92 -1.61
C PHE A 285 -13.00 -3.90 -2.21
N ASN A 286 -13.34 -4.47 -3.34
CA ASN A 286 -12.48 -5.32 -4.17
C ASN A 286 -12.40 -4.79 -5.61
N ASP A 287 -12.76 -3.53 -5.78
CA ASP A 287 -12.68 -2.83 -7.05
C ASP A 287 -11.25 -2.39 -7.34
N THR A 288 -10.91 -2.35 -8.61
CA THR A 288 -9.65 -1.85 -9.13
C THR A 288 -9.94 -0.62 -9.98
N TRP A 289 -9.21 0.45 -9.74
CA TRP A 289 -9.36 1.71 -10.46
C TRP A 289 -8.05 2.13 -11.09
N ARG A 290 -8.14 2.80 -12.23
CA ARG A 290 -7.02 3.43 -12.91
C ARG A 290 -7.22 4.94 -12.95
N LEU A 291 -6.18 5.69 -12.61
CA LEU A 291 -6.08 7.11 -12.87
C LEU A 291 -5.05 7.32 -13.98
N ASP A 292 -5.48 7.99 -15.04
CA ASP A 292 -4.66 8.35 -16.19
C ASP A 292 -4.06 9.74 -15.95
N PRO A 293 -2.74 9.92 -15.89
CA PRO A 293 -2.11 11.23 -15.62
C PRO A 293 -2.17 12.21 -16.80
N GLU A 294 -2.38 11.75 -18.05
CA GLU A 294 -2.56 12.66 -19.19
C GLU A 294 -3.91 13.38 -19.12
N THR A 295 -4.96 12.66 -18.74
CA THR A 295 -6.33 13.19 -18.67
C THR A 295 -6.77 13.55 -17.27
N TRP A 296 -6.13 12.98 -16.26
CA TRP A 296 -6.51 13.03 -14.86
C TRP A 296 -7.94 12.50 -14.62
N GLU A 297 -8.32 11.46 -15.35
CA GLU A 297 -9.62 10.82 -15.21
C GLU A 297 -9.50 9.44 -14.56
N TRP A 298 -10.40 9.16 -13.61
CA TRP A 298 -10.55 7.84 -13.02
C TRP A 298 -11.41 6.94 -13.89
N SER A 299 -11.04 5.69 -14.04
CA SER A 299 -11.83 4.63 -14.67
C SER A 299 -11.80 3.35 -13.85
N GLU A 300 -12.96 2.71 -13.65
CA GLU A 300 -13.02 1.42 -12.98
C GLU A 300 -12.57 0.32 -13.94
N ILE A 301 -11.60 -0.47 -13.51
CA ILE A 301 -11.16 -1.68 -14.21
C ILE A 301 -12.07 -2.83 -13.78
N GLN A 302 -12.48 -3.66 -14.74
CA GLN A 302 -13.19 -4.91 -14.45
C GLN A 302 -12.21 -6.08 -14.57
N PRO A 303 -11.47 -6.43 -13.51
CA PRO A 303 -10.45 -7.46 -13.61
C PRO A 303 -11.08 -8.85 -13.70
N SER A 304 -10.41 -9.77 -14.36
CA SER A 304 -10.66 -11.19 -14.21
C SER A 304 -9.74 -11.79 -13.15
N TYR A 305 -10.13 -12.96 -12.62
CA TYR A 305 -9.41 -13.61 -11.53
C TYR A 305 -9.05 -15.04 -11.92
N SER A 306 -7.84 -15.46 -11.54
CA SER A 306 -7.34 -16.81 -11.76
C SER A 306 -6.50 -17.29 -10.57
N SER A 307 -6.20 -18.59 -10.52
CA SER A 307 -5.20 -19.18 -9.64
C SER A 307 -4.28 -20.08 -10.42
N ARG A 308 -2.99 -20.16 -10.07
CA ARG A 308 -2.00 -20.96 -10.83
C ARG A 308 -2.08 -22.46 -10.58
N GLU A 309 -2.81 -22.93 -9.56
CA GLU A 309 -3.15 -24.35 -9.40
C GLU A 309 -4.67 -24.51 -9.36
N ALA A 310 -5.20 -25.26 -10.32
CA ALA A 310 -6.57 -25.69 -10.33
C ALA A 310 -6.77 -26.84 -9.33
N PHE A 311 -6.89 -26.56 -8.03
CA PHE A 311 -7.47 -27.51 -7.10
C PHE A 311 -8.91 -27.12 -6.78
N GLU A 312 -9.80 -28.04 -7.13
CA GLU A 312 -11.22 -28.03 -6.85
C GLU A 312 -11.47 -27.68 -5.39
N THR A 313 -12.09 -26.55 -5.12
CA THR A 313 -12.96 -26.22 -3.99
C THR A 313 -12.98 -24.76 -3.52
N ARG A 314 -12.32 -23.83 -4.18
CA ARG A 314 -12.54 -22.40 -3.90
C ARG A 314 -13.40 -21.79 -4.99
N GLU A 315 -14.42 -21.03 -4.61
CA GLU A 315 -15.17 -20.25 -5.58
C GLU A 315 -14.22 -19.24 -6.25
N PRO A 316 -14.10 -19.24 -7.59
CA PRO A 316 -13.25 -18.29 -8.28
C PRO A 316 -13.81 -16.88 -8.12
N GLY A 317 -12.95 -15.91 -7.84
CA GLY A 317 -13.31 -14.50 -7.91
C GLY A 317 -13.40 -13.74 -6.59
N VAL A 318 -12.75 -14.21 -5.53
CA VAL A 318 -12.69 -13.47 -4.26
C VAL A 318 -11.23 -13.25 -3.88
N ILE A 319 -10.79 -12.01 -3.92
CA ILE A 319 -9.55 -11.61 -3.25
C ILE A 319 -9.87 -11.60 -1.76
N PRO A 320 -9.21 -12.42 -0.91
CA PRO A 320 -9.42 -12.41 0.52
C PRO A 320 -9.19 -11.01 1.11
N GLY A 321 -10.00 -10.66 2.08
CA GLY A 321 -10.06 -9.31 2.63
C GLY A 321 -11.28 -8.53 2.20
N TYR A 322 -12.03 -9.02 1.20
CA TYR A 322 -13.14 -8.30 0.62
C TYR A 322 -14.38 -9.18 0.52
N SER A 323 -15.45 -8.81 1.19
CA SER A 323 -16.66 -9.62 1.32
C SER A 323 -17.44 -9.71 0.00
N LEU A 324 -17.87 -10.94 -0.33
CA LEU A 324 -18.81 -11.27 -1.39
C LEU A 324 -20.18 -10.63 -1.17
N LEU A 325 -20.40 -9.43 -1.66
CA LEU A 325 -21.77 -8.89 -1.78
C LEU A 325 -21.92 -7.97 -2.99
N SER A 326 -21.54 -8.44 -4.17
CA SER A 326 -21.94 -7.82 -5.45
C SER A 326 -21.55 -8.67 -6.66
N ILE A 327 -21.87 -9.96 -6.69
CA ILE A 327 -21.86 -10.70 -7.96
C ILE A 327 -23.27 -11.31 -8.16
N ILE A 328 -24.18 -10.49 -8.62
CA ILE A 328 -25.31 -10.91 -9.43
C ILE A 328 -25.51 -9.82 -10.48
N ILE A 329 -25.08 -10.08 -11.69
CA ILE A 329 -25.77 -9.82 -12.97
C ILE A 329 -24.80 -10.20 -14.10
N GLY A 330 -25.05 -11.35 -14.67
CA GLY A 330 -24.36 -11.84 -15.88
C GLY A 330 -24.73 -13.29 -16.14
N THR A 331 -26.04 -13.57 -16.19
CA THR A 331 -26.54 -14.91 -16.48
C THR A 331 -26.24 -15.30 -17.94
N SER A 332 -25.37 -16.28 -18.10
CA SER A 332 -25.50 -17.24 -19.21
C SER A 332 -25.71 -18.62 -18.64
N VAL A 333 -26.98 -19.02 -18.58
CA VAL A 333 -27.41 -20.34 -18.15
C VAL A 333 -26.97 -21.35 -19.22
N LEU A 334 -25.97 -22.14 -18.92
CA LEU A 334 -25.65 -23.34 -19.71
C LEU A 334 -26.47 -24.51 -19.14
N ILE A 335 -27.59 -24.81 -19.76
CA ILE A 335 -28.43 -25.98 -19.44
C ILE A 335 -27.74 -27.23 -19.98
N LEU A 336 -27.01 -27.96 -19.13
CA LEU A 336 -26.60 -29.33 -19.44
C LEU A 336 -27.77 -30.29 -19.23
N ARG A 337 -28.40 -30.69 -20.34
CA ARG A 337 -29.36 -31.80 -20.34
C ARG A 337 -28.64 -33.10 -20.01
N ARG A 338 -28.90 -33.68 -18.84
CA ARG A 338 -28.60 -35.09 -18.56
C ARG A 338 -29.50 -35.98 -19.41
N LYS A 339 -28.93 -36.71 -20.37
CA LYS A 339 -29.56 -37.88 -20.97
C LYS A 339 -29.62 -39.00 -19.91
N LYS A 340 -30.82 -39.40 -19.51
CA LYS A 340 -31.04 -40.70 -18.90
C LYS A 340 -30.83 -41.76 -19.98
N LEU A 341 -29.90 -42.68 -19.75
CA LEU A 341 -29.88 -43.98 -20.41
C LEU A 341 -30.72 -44.93 -19.55
N GLY A 342 -31.65 -45.59 -20.22
CA GLY A 342 -32.44 -46.65 -19.66
C GLY A 342 -31.70 -47.98 -19.51
#